data_731dc16a6ab826c8ab7e64821f5d813a
#
_entry.id   731dc16a6ab826c8ab7e64821f5d813a
#
_cell.length_a   1.000
_cell.length_b   1.000
_cell.length_c   1.000
_cell.angle_alpha   90.00
_cell.angle_beta   90.00
_cell.angle_gamma   90.00
#
_symmetry.space_group_name_H-M   'P 1'
#
loop_
_entity.id
_entity.type
_entity.pdbx_description
1 polymer ?
#
loop_
_entity_poly.entity_id
_entity_poly.type
_entity_poly.pdbx_seq_one_letter_code
_entity_poly.pdbx_strand_id
1 'polypeptide(L)'
;PVEEKKGFFAKLKEAVVGPETLKVEAEAPKVEVKKPEFEAQKVEVAKAEEKPEPVVEEKKGFFAKIGEAITTKRISEKQFDEMFWDLELALLENNAAVEVIEKIKTDLKGELVEKPIPRGKVEEKIVSSLRKSIYDLFPVEPPDLLKIVKQKKPYVICFVGVNGSGKTTSIAKVAHLLKENGFSVVLAAADTFRAAAIDQLQLHADKLGVKLIRHDYGSDPAAVAFDAIKHAQAAGKDVVLIDTAGRLHSNTNLMDEMKKIMRVAKPDLKLFVGESITGNDCTEQAR
;
A
#
# COMPACT_ATOMS: atom_id res chain seq x y z
N PRO A 1 36.92 13.93 -14.70
CA PRO A 1 36.40 12.98 -13.72
C PRO A 1 34.95 13.27 -13.32
N VAL A 2 34.33 14.40 -13.73
CA VAL A 2 32.97 14.81 -13.33
C VAL A 2 31.92 14.41 -14.38
N GLU A 3 32.30 14.19 -15.62
CA GLU A 3 31.36 13.88 -16.72
C GLU A 3 30.90 12.39 -16.74
N GLU A 4 31.73 11.46 -16.30
CA GLU A 4 31.33 10.04 -16.24
C GLU A 4 30.26 9.74 -15.18
N LYS A 5 30.22 10.54 -14.09
CA LYS A 5 29.19 10.35 -13.04
C LYS A 5 27.77 10.74 -13.50
N LYS A 6 27.63 11.72 -14.41
CA LYS A 6 26.31 12.13 -14.94
C LYS A 6 25.66 11.07 -15.84
N GLY A 7 26.43 10.25 -16.53
CA GLY A 7 25.93 9.20 -17.42
C GLY A 7 25.31 8.01 -16.68
N PHE A 8 25.76 7.72 -15.47
CA PHE A 8 25.25 6.61 -14.65
C PHE A 8 23.88 6.92 -14.04
N PHE A 9 23.69 8.13 -13.50
CA PHE A 9 22.40 8.56 -12.94
C PHE A 9 21.30 8.73 -14.02
N ALA A 10 21.67 9.13 -15.25
CA ALA A 10 20.74 9.17 -16.37
C ALA A 10 20.20 7.77 -16.69
N LYS A 11 21.05 6.74 -16.69
CA LYS A 11 20.65 5.34 -16.92
C LYS A 11 19.86 4.74 -15.76
N LEU A 12 20.14 5.15 -14.53
CA LEU A 12 19.35 4.74 -13.36
C LEU A 12 17.94 5.37 -13.40
N LYS A 13 17.85 6.62 -13.85
CA LYS A 13 16.57 7.32 -14.01
C LYS A 13 15.71 6.70 -15.11
N GLU A 14 16.30 6.27 -16.23
CA GLU A 14 15.60 5.52 -17.28
C GLU A 14 15.14 4.12 -16.86
N ALA A 15 15.86 3.47 -15.97
CA ALA A 15 15.51 2.12 -15.49
C ALA A 15 14.41 2.14 -14.39
N VAL A 16 14.23 3.26 -13.69
CA VAL A 16 13.27 3.41 -12.58
C VAL A 16 12.03 4.18 -13.00
N VAL A 17 12.16 5.12 -13.95
CA VAL A 17 11.06 5.89 -14.53
C VAL A 17 10.89 5.41 -15.97
N GLY A 18 9.87 4.61 -16.24
CA GLY A 18 9.55 4.17 -17.60
C GLY A 18 9.45 5.34 -18.59
N PRO A 19 9.42 5.10 -19.90
CA PRO A 19 9.58 6.13 -20.93
C PRO A 19 8.58 7.27 -20.76
N GLU A 20 9.08 8.50 -20.81
CA GLU A 20 8.31 9.74 -20.71
C GLU A 20 7.07 9.70 -21.62
N THR A 21 5.90 9.91 -21.03
CA THR A 21 4.65 10.07 -21.75
C THR A 21 4.70 11.34 -22.60
N LEU A 22 4.60 11.16 -23.92
CA LEU A 22 4.45 12.21 -24.92
C LEU A 22 3.29 13.15 -24.53
N LYS A 23 3.58 14.44 -24.52
CA LYS A 23 2.58 15.52 -24.44
C LYS A 23 1.62 15.40 -25.62
N VAL A 24 0.38 15.09 -25.35
CA VAL A 24 -0.71 15.21 -26.32
C VAL A 24 -1.51 16.44 -25.94
N GLU A 25 -1.49 17.46 -26.80
CA GLU A 25 -2.40 18.60 -26.73
C GLU A 25 -3.84 18.14 -26.96
N ALA A 26 -4.74 18.51 -26.06
CA ALA A 26 -6.13 18.11 -26.10
C ALA A 26 -6.93 19.08 -26.98
N GLU A 27 -7.29 18.66 -28.19
CA GLU A 27 -8.48 19.17 -28.89
C GLU A 27 -9.66 18.23 -28.61
N ALA A 28 -10.76 18.76 -28.09
CA ALA A 28 -11.95 18.00 -27.75
C ALA A 28 -12.86 17.82 -28.98
N PRO A 29 -13.18 16.59 -29.41
CA PRO A 29 -14.26 16.36 -30.33
C PRO A 29 -15.58 16.13 -29.58
N LYS A 30 -16.63 16.79 -30.06
CA LYS A 30 -18.04 16.53 -29.70
C LYS A 30 -18.43 15.15 -30.24
N VAL A 31 -18.81 14.22 -29.36
CA VAL A 31 -19.33 12.92 -29.78
C VAL A 31 -20.76 12.74 -29.31
N GLU A 32 -21.66 12.54 -30.29
CA GLU A 32 -23.04 12.12 -30.09
C GLU A 32 -23.11 10.72 -29.47
N VAL A 33 -23.92 10.56 -28.43
CA VAL A 33 -24.13 9.28 -27.73
C VAL A 33 -25.11 8.41 -28.52
N LYS A 34 -24.61 7.39 -29.19
CA LYS A 34 -25.41 6.24 -29.63
C LYS A 34 -25.20 5.09 -28.64
N LYS A 35 -26.33 4.53 -28.15
CA LYS A 35 -26.34 3.34 -27.26
C LYS A 35 -25.81 2.14 -28.05
N PRO A 36 -24.88 1.34 -27.49
CA PRO A 36 -24.56 0.03 -28.06
C PRO A 36 -25.41 -1.07 -27.44
N GLU A 37 -26.00 -1.89 -28.29
CA GLU A 37 -26.58 -3.20 -27.96
C GLU A 37 -25.45 -4.16 -27.56
N PHE A 38 -25.62 -4.84 -26.43
CA PHE A 38 -24.65 -5.84 -25.95
C PHE A 38 -25.01 -7.22 -26.53
N GLU A 39 -24.26 -7.68 -27.52
CA GLU A 39 -24.17 -9.10 -27.86
C GLU A 39 -23.22 -9.81 -26.88
N ALA A 40 -23.72 -10.88 -26.26
CA ALA A 40 -22.95 -11.71 -25.34
C ALA A 40 -21.97 -12.59 -26.11
N GLN A 41 -20.69 -12.21 -26.17
CA GLN A 41 -19.62 -13.10 -26.59
C GLN A 41 -19.10 -13.90 -25.40
N LYS A 42 -19.16 -15.24 -25.54
CA LYS A 42 -18.52 -16.19 -24.63
C LYS A 42 -16.99 -15.98 -24.67
N VAL A 43 -16.44 -15.54 -23.56
CA VAL A 43 -14.97 -15.52 -23.39
C VAL A 43 -14.55 -16.89 -22.83
N GLU A 44 -13.88 -17.67 -23.65
CA GLU A 44 -13.13 -18.84 -23.19
C GLU A 44 -11.99 -18.39 -22.28
N VAL A 45 -11.96 -18.95 -21.09
CA VAL A 45 -10.88 -18.72 -20.12
C VAL A 45 -9.67 -19.52 -20.59
N ALA A 46 -8.75 -18.86 -21.30
CA ALA A 46 -7.43 -19.38 -21.55
C ALA A 46 -6.65 -19.45 -20.23
N LYS A 47 -6.17 -20.66 -19.89
CA LYS A 47 -5.23 -20.87 -18.78
C LYS A 47 -3.99 -20.01 -19.04
N ALA A 48 -3.75 -19.03 -18.19
CA ALA A 48 -2.50 -18.29 -18.19
C ALA A 48 -1.39 -19.25 -17.70
N GLU A 49 -0.50 -19.65 -18.61
CA GLU A 49 0.78 -20.23 -18.25
C GLU A 49 1.60 -19.16 -17.54
N GLU A 50 2.01 -19.45 -16.32
CA GLU A 50 2.97 -18.62 -15.58
C GLU A 50 4.29 -18.57 -16.38
N LYS A 51 4.52 -17.44 -17.06
CA LYS A 51 5.85 -17.13 -17.58
C LYS A 51 6.73 -16.76 -16.38
N PRO A 52 7.95 -17.32 -16.29
CA PRO A 52 8.88 -16.95 -15.24
C PRO A 52 9.18 -15.45 -15.35
N GLU A 53 9.09 -14.76 -14.21
CA GLU A 53 9.46 -13.34 -14.10
C GLU A 53 10.89 -13.14 -14.63
N PRO A 54 11.18 -12.04 -15.35
CA PRO A 54 12.51 -11.78 -15.84
C PRO A 54 13.46 -11.61 -14.65
N VAL A 55 14.46 -12.48 -14.59
CA VAL A 55 15.55 -12.45 -13.62
C VAL A 55 16.24 -11.09 -13.74
N VAL A 56 16.24 -10.34 -12.63
CA VAL A 56 16.83 -9.01 -12.53
C VAL A 56 18.35 -9.11 -12.60
N GLU A 57 18.93 -9.10 -13.81
CA GLU A 57 20.38 -9.10 -14.02
C GLU A 57 21.05 -7.73 -13.79
N GLU A 58 20.31 -6.63 -13.78
CA GLU A 58 20.89 -5.27 -13.72
C GLU A 58 21.29 -4.79 -12.31
N LYS A 59 20.88 -5.48 -11.26
CA LYS A 59 21.25 -5.07 -9.87
C LYS A 59 22.65 -5.47 -9.44
N LYS A 60 23.37 -6.27 -10.21
CA LYS A 60 24.76 -6.68 -9.90
C LYS A 60 25.78 -5.53 -9.99
N GLY A 61 25.49 -4.46 -10.73
CA GLY A 61 26.44 -3.37 -10.98
C GLY A 61 26.71 -2.46 -9.80
N PHE A 62 25.71 -2.15 -8.95
CA PHE A 62 25.88 -1.21 -7.84
C PHE A 62 26.65 -1.84 -6.67
N PHE A 63 26.19 -2.99 -6.20
CA PHE A 63 26.83 -3.70 -5.06
C PHE A 63 28.21 -4.28 -5.43
N ALA A 64 28.42 -4.69 -6.67
CA ALA A 64 29.72 -5.16 -7.15
C ALA A 64 30.77 -4.03 -7.14
N LYS A 65 30.41 -2.80 -7.56
CA LYS A 65 31.31 -1.63 -7.48
C LYS A 65 31.66 -1.25 -6.05
N ILE A 66 30.74 -1.41 -5.11
CA ILE A 66 31.00 -1.21 -3.68
C ILE A 66 32.00 -2.27 -3.19
N GLY A 67 31.81 -3.53 -3.56
CA GLY A 67 32.71 -4.63 -3.19
C GLY A 67 34.15 -4.47 -3.71
N GLU A 68 34.33 -3.94 -4.93
CA GLU A 68 35.62 -3.66 -5.54
C GLU A 68 36.34 -2.45 -4.91
N ALA A 69 35.60 -1.45 -4.44
CA ALA A 69 36.16 -0.27 -3.78
C ALA A 69 36.70 -0.56 -2.37
N ILE A 70 36.32 -1.66 -1.76
CA ILE A 70 36.74 -2.05 -0.41
C ILE A 70 37.94 -2.99 -0.47
N THR A 71 39.12 -2.41 -0.44
CA THR A 71 40.38 -3.16 -0.40
C THR A 71 40.84 -3.54 1.00
N THR A 72 40.17 -3.05 2.04
CA THR A 72 40.53 -3.22 3.44
C THR A 72 39.69 -4.28 4.14
N LYS A 73 40.25 -4.91 5.19
CA LYS A 73 39.56 -5.89 6.04
C LYS A 73 38.41 -5.29 6.90
N ARG A 74 38.36 -3.96 6.99
CA ARG A 74 37.37 -3.23 7.80
C ARG A 74 36.98 -1.97 7.06
N ILE A 75 35.68 -1.62 7.15
CA ILE A 75 35.14 -0.38 6.60
C ILE A 75 35.22 0.67 7.70
N SER A 76 35.89 1.80 7.41
CA SER A 76 35.89 2.95 8.32
C SER A 76 34.56 3.70 8.23
N GLU A 77 34.26 4.48 9.28
CA GLU A 77 33.04 5.31 9.31
C GLU A 77 32.93 6.23 8.09
N LYS A 78 34.04 6.90 7.72
CA LYS A 78 34.09 7.79 6.56
C LYS A 78 33.79 7.06 5.25
N GLN A 79 34.39 5.88 5.06
CA GLN A 79 34.13 5.05 3.86
C GLN A 79 32.67 4.57 3.82
N PHE A 80 32.07 4.27 4.98
CA PHE A 80 30.68 3.90 5.08
C PHE A 80 29.77 5.08 4.69
N ASP A 81 29.99 6.28 5.20
CA ASP A 81 29.18 7.45 4.90
C ASP A 81 29.28 7.84 3.41
N GLU A 82 30.47 7.78 2.80
CA GLU A 82 30.65 8.01 1.37
C GLU A 82 29.87 6.97 0.51
N MET A 83 29.89 5.72 0.93
CA MET A 83 29.20 4.62 0.25
C MET A 83 27.68 4.69 0.44
N PHE A 84 27.22 5.02 1.65
CA PHE A 84 25.80 5.10 1.98
C PHE A 84 25.11 6.30 1.32
N TRP A 85 25.86 7.37 1.02
CA TRP A 85 25.33 8.59 0.39
C TRP A 85 24.55 8.31 -0.91
N ASP A 86 25.06 7.47 -1.78
CA ASP A 86 24.40 7.13 -3.04
C ASP A 86 23.08 6.34 -2.79
N LEU A 87 23.07 5.48 -1.77
CA LEU A 87 21.85 4.76 -1.35
C LEU A 87 20.84 5.68 -0.69
N GLU A 88 21.30 6.59 0.17
CA GLU A 88 20.47 7.59 0.85
C GLU A 88 19.75 8.47 -0.18
N LEU A 89 20.49 8.96 -1.18
CA LEU A 89 19.92 9.76 -2.27
C LEU A 89 18.87 8.97 -3.07
N ALA A 90 19.19 7.73 -3.43
CA ALA A 90 18.25 6.87 -4.15
C ALA A 90 16.96 6.59 -3.34
N LEU A 91 17.07 6.38 -2.03
CA LEU A 91 15.91 6.18 -1.16
C LEU A 91 15.07 7.45 -1.05
N LEU A 92 15.70 8.63 -0.92
CA LEU A 92 15.00 9.93 -0.91
C LEU A 92 14.28 10.22 -2.22
N GLU A 93 14.93 9.97 -3.37
CA GLU A 93 14.32 10.13 -4.69
C GLU A 93 13.11 9.21 -4.91
N ASN A 94 13.09 8.06 -4.25
CA ASN A 94 11.97 7.11 -4.26
C ASN A 94 10.97 7.31 -3.11
N ASN A 95 10.97 8.50 -2.49
CA ASN A 95 10.04 8.86 -1.41
C ASN A 95 10.08 7.93 -0.19
N ALA A 96 11.21 7.30 0.11
CA ALA A 96 11.34 6.60 1.39
C ALA A 96 11.30 7.61 2.55
N ALA A 97 10.61 7.26 3.65
CA ALA A 97 10.53 8.15 4.81
C ALA A 97 11.92 8.37 5.44
N VAL A 98 12.22 9.61 5.81
CA VAL A 98 13.54 9.99 6.38
C VAL A 98 13.85 9.15 7.62
N GLU A 99 12.90 8.94 8.51
CA GLU A 99 13.07 8.10 9.71
C GLU A 99 13.47 6.65 9.36
N VAL A 100 12.94 6.10 8.25
CA VAL A 100 13.30 4.77 7.74
C VAL A 100 14.72 4.76 7.19
N ILE A 101 15.11 5.79 6.44
CA ILE A 101 16.46 5.92 5.89
C ILE A 101 17.49 6.01 7.02
N GLU A 102 17.24 6.83 8.03
CA GLU A 102 18.12 6.98 9.20
C GLU A 102 18.25 5.67 9.98
N LYS A 103 17.15 4.93 10.15
CA LYS A 103 17.19 3.62 10.79
C LYS A 103 18.05 2.64 9.99
N ILE A 104 17.83 2.54 8.68
CA ILE A 104 18.63 1.68 7.79
C ILE A 104 20.10 2.06 7.87
N LYS A 105 20.43 3.37 7.85
CA LYS A 105 21.79 3.88 7.99
C LYS A 105 22.44 3.43 9.30
N THR A 106 21.73 3.59 10.39
CA THR A 106 22.18 3.21 11.73
C THR A 106 22.43 1.72 11.85
N ASP A 107 21.49 0.90 11.38
CA ASP A 107 21.59 -0.55 11.42
C ASP A 107 22.77 -1.06 10.57
N LEU A 108 22.91 -0.55 9.34
CA LEU A 108 24.02 -0.90 8.44
C LEU A 108 25.35 -0.46 9.01
N LYS A 109 25.44 0.76 9.57
CA LYS A 109 26.65 1.26 10.22
C LYS A 109 27.06 0.34 11.36
N GLY A 110 26.13 -0.06 12.22
CA GLY A 110 26.37 -0.98 13.32
C GLY A 110 26.80 -2.39 12.88
N GLU A 111 26.42 -2.84 11.68
CA GLU A 111 26.76 -4.17 11.15
C GLU A 111 28.06 -4.18 10.32
N LEU A 112 28.48 -3.05 9.72
CA LEU A 112 29.55 -3.00 8.74
C LEU A 112 30.80 -2.26 9.22
N VAL A 113 30.64 -1.18 10.02
CA VAL A 113 31.74 -0.32 10.45
C VAL A 113 32.58 -1.04 11.50
N GLU A 114 33.91 -0.97 11.32
CA GLU A 114 34.94 -1.55 12.21
C GLU A 114 34.84 -3.07 12.42
N LYS A 115 33.94 -3.75 11.73
CA LYS A 115 33.79 -5.21 11.79
C LYS A 115 34.64 -5.91 10.72
N PRO A 116 35.28 -7.03 11.04
CA PRO A 116 36.03 -7.79 10.04
C PRO A 116 35.07 -8.45 9.05
N ILE A 117 35.18 -8.08 7.78
CA ILE A 117 34.39 -8.68 6.70
C ILE A 117 35.34 -9.54 5.84
N PRO A 118 35.03 -10.81 5.59
CA PRO A 118 35.86 -11.65 4.71
C PRO A 118 35.93 -11.08 3.29
N ARG A 119 37.10 -11.13 2.67
CA ARG A 119 37.29 -10.70 1.28
C ARG A 119 36.32 -11.46 0.36
N GLY A 120 35.68 -10.75 -0.55
CA GLY A 120 34.69 -11.32 -1.48
C GLY A 120 33.27 -11.54 -0.91
N LYS A 121 33.02 -11.23 0.39
CA LYS A 121 31.69 -11.35 1.01
C LYS A 121 31.09 -10.01 1.42
N VAL A 122 31.70 -8.89 1.02
CA VAL A 122 31.24 -7.54 1.39
C VAL A 122 29.86 -7.27 0.83
N GLU A 123 29.64 -7.56 -0.46
CA GLU A 123 28.37 -7.40 -1.12
C GLU A 123 27.26 -8.24 -0.47
N GLU A 124 27.53 -9.53 -0.24
CA GLU A 124 26.59 -10.43 0.43
C GLU A 124 26.22 -9.93 1.84
N LYS A 125 27.23 -9.42 2.58
CA LYS A 125 27.01 -8.88 3.92
C LYS A 125 26.17 -7.59 3.88
N ILE A 126 26.41 -6.67 2.94
CA ILE A 126 25.62 -5.46 2.77
C ILE A 126 24.16 -5.82 2.46
N VAL A 127 23.94 -6.69 1.47
CA VAL A 127 22.59 -7.12 1.06
C VAL A 127 21.86 -7.82 2.21
N SER A 128 22.54 -8.70 2.95
CA SER A 128 21.93 -9.39 4.09
C SER A 128 21.60 -8.45 5.24
N SER A 129 22.49 -7.48 5.53
CA SER A 129 22.25 -6.48 6.58
C SER A 129 21.13 -5.52 6.19
N LEU A 130 21.07 -5.09 4.93
CA LEU A 130 19.98 -4.26 4.41
C LEU A 130 18.63 -5.00 4.48
N ARG A 131 18.62 -6.27 4.05
CA ARG A 131 17.41 -7.10 4.15
C ARG A 131 16.95 -7.24 5.60
N LYS A 132 17.85 -7.50 6.52
CA LYS A 132 17.56 -7.59 7.95
C LYS A 132 16.99 -6.27 8.47
N SER A 133 17.62 -5.13 8.19
CA SER A 133 17.15 -3.81 8.62
C SER A 133 15.73 -3.52 8.11
N ILE A 134 15.42 -3.89 6.85
CA ILE A 134 14.07 -3.75 6.30
C ILE A 134 13.07 -4.67 7.03
N TYR A 135 13.41 -5.93 7.32
CA TYR A 135 12.55 -6.81 8.10
C TYR A 135 12.31 -6.29 9.53
N ASP A 136 13.34 -5.71 10.15
CA ASP A 136 13.27 -5.14 11.50
C ASP A 136 12.41 -3.85 11.58
N LEU A 137 12.00 -3.28 10.43
CA LEU A 137 10.98 -2.23 10.38
C LEU A 137 9.57 -2.76 10.70
N PHE A 138 9.34 -4.07 10.59
CA PHE A 138 8.07 -4.73 10.84
C PHE A 138 8.18 -5.69 12.04
N PRO A 139 8.41 -5.16 13.27
CA PRO A 139 8.73 -5.99 14.44
C PRO A 139 7.52 -6.78 14.98
N VAL A 140 6.32 -6.51 14.46
CA VAL A 140 5.08 -7.13 14.92
C VAL A 140 4.61 -8.14 13.88
N GLU A 141 4.38 -9.39 14.31
CA GLU A 141 3.73 -10.38 13.46
C GLU A 141 2.31 -9.88 13.08
N PRO A 142 1.92 -9.96 11.79
CA PRO A 142 0.60 -9.55 11.39
C PRO A 142 -0.45 -10.41 12.10
N PRO A 143 -1.51 -9.80 12.66
CA PRO A 143 -2.55 -10.55 13.33
C PRO A 143 -3.27 -11.46 12.32
N ASP A 144 -3.55 -12.70 12.72
CA ASP A 144 -4.37 -13.61 11.94
C ASP A 144 -5.83 -13.13 11.93
N LEU A 145 -6.23 -12.51 10.81
CA LEU A 145 -7.55 -11.94 10.64
C LEU A 145 -8.67 -12.95 10.92
N LEU A 146 -8.50 -14.20 10.49
CA LEU A 146 -9.51 -15.24 10.65
C LEU A 146 -9.68 -15.68 12.11
N LYS A 147 -8.64 -15.51 12.93
CA LYS A 147 -8.73 -15.76 14.38
C LYS A 147 -9.37 -14.60 15.12
N ILE A 148 -8.99 -13.37 14.78
CA ILE A 148 -9.48 -12.19 15.53
C ILE A 148 -10.96 -11.94 15.29
N VAL A 149 -11.49 -12.16 14.08
CA VAL A 149 -12.92 -11.96 13.78
C VAL A 149 -13.85 -12.94 14.52
N LYS A 150 -13.31 -14.04 15.09
CA LYS A 150 -14.08 -14.98 15.91
C LYS A 150 -14.31 -14.51 17.35
N GLN A 151 -13.59 -13.48 17.79
CA GLN A 151 -13.61 -13.03 19.18
C GLN A 151 -14.93 -12.33 19.57
N LYS A 152 -15.66 -11.80 18.57
CA LYS A 152 -16.88 -11.03 18.80
C LYS A 152 -17.82 -11.15 17.59
N LYS A 153 -19.12 -11.03 17.81
CA LYS A 153 -20.15 -11.09 16.76
C LYS A 153 -21.20 -9.97 16.94
N PRO A 154 -21.37 -9.06 15.98
CA PRO A 154 -20.49 -8.86 14.82
C PRO A 154 -19.12 -8.26 15.20
N TYR A 155 -18.07 -8.68 14.52
CA TYR A 155 -16.76 -8.04 14.58
C TYR A 155 -16.73 -6.88 13.58
N VAL A 156 -16.38 -5.68 14.03
CA VAL A 156 -16.47 -4.45 13.24
C VAL A 156 -15.08 -4.02 12.79
N ILE A 157 -14.86 -3.95 11.49
CA ILE A 157 -13.62 -3.50 10.87
C ILE A 157 -13.88 -2.20 10.11
N CYS A 158 -13.11 -1.15 10.43
CA CYS A 158 -13.18 0.13 9.76
C CYS A 158 -11.92 0.35 8.92
N PHE A 159 -12.11 0.65 7.63
CA PHE A 159 -11.01 0.93 6.70
C PHE A 159 -10.78 2.44 6.60
N VAL A 160 -9.55 2.86 6.83
CA VAL A 160 -9.12 4.26 6.81
C VAL A 160 -7.95 4.45 5.84
N GLY A 161 -7.75 5.66 5.31
CA GLY A 161 -6.68 5.99 4.38
C GLY A 161 -7.10 7.08 3.41
N VAL A 162 -6.18 7.58 2.60
CA VAL A 162 -6.44 8.66 1.64
C VAL A 162 -7.27 8.20 0.43
N ASN A 163 -7.76 9.15 -0.34
CA ASN A 163 -8.43 8.84 -1.62
C ASN A 163 -7.42 8.19 -2.58
N GLY A 164 -7.87 7.16 -3.29
CA GLY A 164 -6.99 6.44 -4.24
C GLY A 164 -6.20 5.29 -3.63
N SER A 165 -6.00 5.23 -2.30
CA SER A 165 -5.18 4.20 -1.64
C SER A 165 -5.68 2.75 -1.78
N GLY A 166 -6.85 2.54 -2.39
CA GLY A 166 -7.40 1.21 -2.65
C GLY A 166 -8.27 0.65 -1.51
N LYS A 167 -8.86 1.49 -0.64
CA LYS A 167 -9.74 1.05 0.46
C LYS A 167 -10.88 0.14 -0.02
N THR A 168 -11.70 0.62 -0.94
CA THR A 168 -12.86 -0.12 -1.48
C THR A 168 -12.45 -1.46 -2.09
N THR A 169 -11.32 -1.49 -2.81
CA THR A 169 -10.76 -2.73 -3.36
C THR A 169 -10.28 -3.68 -2.27
N SER A 170 -9.62 -3.16 -1.23
CA SER A 170 -9.15 -3.96 -0.09
C SER A 170 -10.31 -4.53 0.71
N ILE A 171 -11.39 -3.76 0.90
CA ILE A 171 -12.63 -4.23 1.51
C ILE A 171 -13.21 -5.42 0.74
N ALA A 172 -13.28 -5.32 -0.60
CA ALA A 172 -13.78 -6.41 -1.43
C ALA A 172 -12.94 -7.69 -1.30
N LYS A 173 -11.60 -7.56 -1.25
CA LYS A 173 -10.68 -8.69 -1.05
C LYS A 173 -10.86 -9.32 0.34
N VAL A 174 -10.96 -8.49 1.39
CA VAL A 174 -11.18 -8.97 2.77
C VAL A 174 -12.55 -9.62 2.90
N ALA A 175 -13.60 -9.05 2.31
CA ALA A 175 -14.93 -9.64 2.28
C ALA A 175 -14.94 -11.01 1.59
N HIS A 176 -14.23 -11.15 0.47
CA HIS A 176 -14.07 -12.41 -0.24
C HIS A 176 -13.36 -13.45 0.63
N LEU A 177 -12.21 -13.10 1.20
CA LEU A 177 -11.44 -13.96 2.11
C LEU A 177 -12.30 -14.47 3.27
N LEU A 178 -13.02 -13.57 3.93
CA LEU A 178 -13.89 -13.93 5.06
C LEU A 178 -15.03 -14.86 4.62
N LYS A 179 -15.66 -14.58 3.48
CA LYS A 179 -16.72 -15.40 2.94
C LYS A 179 -16.27 -16.80 2.56
N GLU A 180 -15.11 -16.95 1.92
CA GLU A 180 -14.51 -18.25 1.60
C GLU A 180 -14.19 -19.07 2.85
N ASN A 181 -13.93 -18.41 3.97
CA ASN A 181 -13.70 -19.06 5.26
C ASN A 181 -14.98 -19.22 6.12
N GLY A 182 -16.15 -19.08 5.49
CA GLY A 182 -17.45 -19.38 6.10
C GLY A 182 -18.05 -18.26 6.96
N PHE A 183 -17.47 -17.06 6.96
CA PHE A 183 -18.03 -15.92 7.69
C PHE A 183 -19.10 -15.20 6.86
N SER A 184 -20.17 -14.78 7.52
CA SER A 184 -21.17 -13.91 6.95
C SER A 184 -20.79 -12.43 7.12
N VAL A 185 -20.75 -11.69 6.00
CA VAL A 185 -20.23 -10.33 5.95
C VAL A 185 -21.34 -9.33 5.58
N VAL A 186 -21.30 -8.15 6.19
CA VAL A 186 -22.08 -6.96 5.81
C VAL A 186 -21.12 -5.83 5.46
N LEU A 187 -21.39 -5.13 4.36
CA LEU A 187 -20.64 -3.93 3.95
C LEU A 187 -21.41 -2.68 4.33
N ALA A 188 -20.70 -1.61 4.73
CA ALA A 188 -21.25 -0.29 5.02
C ALA A 188 -20.59 0.77 4.13
N ALA A 189 -21.38 1.46 3.29
CA ALA A 189 -20.92 2.52 2.39
C ALA A 189 -20.88 3.88 3.14
N ALA A 190 -19.89 4.06 4.01
CA ALA A 190 -19.74 5.30 4.77
C ALA A 190 -18.87 6.37 4.06
N ASP A 191 -18.51 6.20 2.79
CA ASP A 191 -18.03 7.27 1.89
C ASP A 191 -19.22 7.90 1.16
N THR A 192 -20.07 8.59 1.92
CA THR A 192 -21.39 9.08 1.46
C THR A 192 -21.31 10.28 0.52
N PHE A 193 -20.17 10.98 0.48
CA PHE A 193 -19.96 12.14 -0.39
C PHE A 193 -19.33 11.80 -1.74
N ARG A 194 -19.22 10.50 -2.06
CA ARG A 194 -18.72 10.03 -3.35
C ARG A 194 -19.65 8.97 -3.95
N ALA A 195 -20.58 9.46 -4.79
CA ALA A 195 -21.56 8.57 -5.44
C ALA A 195 -20.90 7.38 -6.16
N ALA A 196 -19.82 7.63 -6.90
CA ALA A 196 -19.07 6.56 -7.59
C ALA A 196 -18.45 5.52 -6.62
N ALA A 197 -18.08 5.91 -5.41
CA ALA A 197 -17.57 4.96 -4.41
C ALA A 197 -18.68 4.04 -3.87
N ILE A 198 -19.86 4.60 -3.64
CA ILE A 198 -21.05 3.83 -3.23
C ILE A 198 -21.42 2.81 -4.31
N ASP A 199 -21.46 3.24 -5.58
CA ASP A 199 -21.78 2.36 -6.71
C ASP A 199 -20.71 1.28 -6.92
N GLN A 200 -19.43 1.62 -6.78
CA GLN A 200 -18.33 0.66 -6.85
C GLN A 200 -18.44 -0.39 -5.74
N LEU A 201 -18.75 0.04 -4.52
CA LEU A 201 -18.92 -0.89 -3.39
C LEU A 201 -20.16 -1.78 -3.59
N GLN A 202 -21.24 -1.24 -4.20
CA GLN A 202 -22.43 -2.01 -4.56
C GLN A 202 -22.09 -3.13 -5.56
N LEU A 203 -21.33 -2.81 -6.62
CA LEU A 203 -20.87 -3.81 -7.59
C LEU A 203 -20.05 -4.94 -6.95
N HIS A 204 -19.20 -4.60 -5.96
CA HIS A 204 -18.47 -5.61 -5.21
C HIS A 204 -19.40 -6.44 -4.31
N ALA A 205 -20.36 -5.81 -3.64
CA ALA A 205 -21.35 -6.48 -2.80
C ALA A 205 -22.19 -7.50 -3.61
N ASP A 206 -22.64 -7.09 -4.78
CA ASP A 206 -23.43 -7.94 -5.69
C ASP A 206 -22.63 -9.14 -6.19
N LYS A 207 -21.37 -8.92 -6.64
CA LYS A 207 -20.48 -10.01 -7.07
C LYS A 207 -20.18 -11.01 -5.96
N LEU A 208 -20.05 -10.53 -4.73
CA LEU A 208 -19.76 -11.36 -3.57
C LEU A 208 -21.03 -11.97 -2.97
N GLY A 209 -22.23 -11.50 -3.36
CA GLY A 209 -23.49 -11.92 -2.75
C GLY A 209 -23.55 -11.57 -1.26
N VAL A 210 -23.06 -10.39 -0.87
CA VAL A 210 -23.08 -9.87 0.50
C VAL A 210 -23.99 -8.66 0.60
N LYS A 211 -24.57 -8.42 1.79
CA LYS A 211 -25.44 -7.28 2.01
C LYS A 211 -24.61 -5.99 2.11
N LEU A 212 -25.00 -4.97 1.33
CA LEU A 212 -24.54 -3.60 1.47
C LEU A 212 -25.60 -2.77 2.21
N ILE A 213 -25.17 -2.04 3.23
CA ILE A 213 -25.94 -0.96 3.85
C ILE A 213 -25.42 0.36 3.30
N ARG A 214 -26.32 1.12 2.70
CA ARG A 214 -26.04 2.45 2.14
C ARG A 214 -27.21 3.37 2.39
N HIS A 215 -26.94 4.66 2.46
CA HIS A 215 -27.93 5.72 2.47
C HIS A 215 -27.80 6.59 1.22
N ASP A 216 -28.64 7.60 1.10
CA ASP A 216 -28.57 8.57 0.02
C ASP A 216 -27.27 9.36 0.07
N TYR A 217 -26.88 9.90 -1.09
CA TYR A 217 -25.70 10.77 -1.21
C TYR A 217 -25.75 11.93 -0.20
N GLY A 218 -24.65 12.19 0.47
CA GLY A 218 -24.53 13.24 1.47
C GLY A 218 -25.11 12.93 2.84
N SER A 219 -25.61 11.72 3.06
CA SER A 219 -26.06 11.27 4.38
C SER A 219 -24.92 11.20 5.39
N ASP A 220 -25.26 11.18 6.68
CA ASP A 220 -24.28 11.05 7.76
C ASP A 220 -23.56 9.68 7.71
N PRO A 221 -22.25 9.62 7.48
CA PRO A 221 -21.48 8.38 7.43
C PRO A 221 -21.56 7.55 8.72
N ALA A 222 -21.67 8.22 9.88
CA ALA A 222 -21.81 7.54 11.15
C ALA A 222 -23.16 6.83 11.30
N ALA A 223 -24.23 7.37 10.68
CA ALA A 223 -25.53 6.72 10.66
C ALA A 223 -25.49 5.44 9.80
N VAL A 224 -24.83 5.48 8.62
CA VAL A 224 -24.63 4.29 7.77
C VAL A 224 -23.89 3.19 8.53
N ALA A 225 -22.81 3.54 9.22
CA ALA A 225 -22.04 2.59 10.02
C ALA A 225 -22.88 1.99 11.16
N PHE A 226 -23.65 2.82 11.86
CA PHE A 226 -24.56 2.38 12.93
C PHE A 226 -25.61 1.39 12.42
N ASP A 227 -26.29 1.71 11.30
CA ASP A 227 -27.32 0.86 10.74
C ASP A 227 -26.75 -0.46 10.22
N ALA A 228 -25.55 -0.46 9.65
CA ALA A 228 -24.87 -1.69 9.25
C ALA A 228 -24.59 -2.62 10.44
N ILE A 229 -24.14 -2.05 11.56
CA ILE A 229 -23.89 -2.81 12.80
C ILE A 229 -25.21 -3.34 13.36
N LYS A 230 -26.26 -2.52 13.41
CA LYS A 230 -27.58 -2.93 13.88
C LYS A 230 -28.18 -4.04 13.00
N HIS A 231 -28.06 -3.89 11.69
CA HIS A 231 -28.48 -4.95 10.76
C HIS A 231 -27.71 -6.25 11.00
N ALA A 232 -26.38 -6.17 11.16
CA ALA A 232 -25.56 -7.34 11.40
C ALA A 232 -25.92 -8.05 12.72
N GLN A 233 -26.20 -7.27 13.79
CA GLN A 233 -26.68 -7.80 15.07
C GLN A 233 -28.02 -8.52 14.93
N ALA A 234 -29.00 -7.86 14.29
CA ALA A 234 -30.33 -8.42 14.11
C ALA A 234 -30.36 -9.67 13.22
N ALA A 235 -29.53 -9.67 12.15
CA ALA A 235 -29.44 -10.78 11.20
C ALA A 235 -28.40 -11.84 11.59
N GLY A 236 -27.75 -11.74 12.77
CA GLY A 236 -26.76 -12.69 13.25
C GLY A 236 -25.55 -12.81 12.34
N LYS A 237 -25.09 -11.72 11.71
CA LYS A 237 -23.91 -11.72 10.84
C LYS A 237 -22.62 -11.64 11.63
N ASP A 238 -21.55 -12.18 11.05
CA ASP A 238 -20.28 -12.35 11.78
C ASP A 238 -19.40 -11.09 11.73
N VAL A 239 -19.35 -10.40 10.57
CA VAL A 239 -18.42 -9.29 10.34
C VAL A 239 -19.11 -8.12 9.65
N VAL A 240 -18.78 -6.90 10.08
CA VAL A 240 -19.14 -5.64 9.40
C VAL A 240 -17.84 -4.97 8.90
N LEU A 241 -17.78 -4.66 7.60
CA LEU A 241 -16.70 -3.90 6.99
C LEU A 241 -17.21 -2.52 6.61
N ILE A 242 -16.57 -1.47 7.14
CA ILE A 242 -16.99 -0.07 6.94
C ILE A 242 -16.00 0.59 5.98
N ASP A 243 -16.50 1.01 4.79
CA ASP A 243 -15.76 1.84 3.85
C ASP A 243 -15.93 3.30 4.21
N THR A 244 -14.83 4.00 4.54
CA THR A 244 -14.88 5.42 4.88
C THR A 244 -14.34 6.27 3.74
N ALA A 245 -14.75 7.55 3.69
CA ALA A 245 -14.19 8.50 2.76
C ALA A 245 -12.69 8.65 2.99
N GLY A 246 -11.94 8.89 1.91
CA GLY A 246 -10.51 9.17 1.99
C GLY A 246 -10.24 10.47 2.76
N ARG A 247 -9.24 10.45 3.62
CA ARG A 247 -8.89 11.56 4.49
C ARG A 247 -7.48 12.06 4.19
N LEU A 248 -7.37 13.38 4.10
CA LEU A 248 -6.10 14.07 4.24
C LEU A 248 -6.04 14.59 5.68
N HIS A 249 -4.97 14.32 6.38
CA HIS A 249 -4.74 14.75 7.77
C HIS A 249 -4.89 16.27 7.97
N SER A 250 -4.71 17.06 6.91
CA SER A 250 -4.86 18.52 6.91
C SER A 250 -6.30 19.03 6.89
N ASN A 251 -7.31 18.17 6.66
CA ASN A 251 -8.72 18.59 6.60
C ASN A 251 -9.45 18.29 7.91
N THR A 252 -9.62 19.32 8.75
CA THR A 252 -10.24 19.22 10.07
C THR A 252 -11.67 18.70 10.05
N ASN A 253 -12.51 19.13 9.08
CA ASN A 253 -13.90 18.67 8.97
C ASN A 253 -13.98 17.17 8.69
N LEU A 254 -13.10 16.68 7.82
CA LEU A 254 -13.02 15.25 7.50
C LEU A 254 -12.50 14.43 8.70
N MET A 255 -11.58 14.98 9.47
CA MET A 255 -11.08 14.33 10.69
C MET A 255 -12.16 14.25 11.79
N ASP A 256 -12.98 15.27 11.92
CA ASP A 256 -14.08 15.26 12.92
C ASP A 256 -15.19 14.28 12.52
N GLU A 257 -15.48 14.13 11.22
CA GLU A 257 -16.37 13.10 10.71
C GLU A 257 -15.84 11.69 10.99
N MET A 258 -14.53 11.46 10.79
CA MET A 258 -13.89 10.19 11.14
C MET A 258 -13.99 9.90 12.64
N LYS A 259 -13.69 10.89 13.50
CA LYS A 259 -13.88 10.76 14.96
C LYS A 259 -15.32 10.40 15.32
N LYS A 260 -16.31 10.96 14.60
CA LYS A 260 -17.72 10.65 14.79
C LYS A 260 -18.01 9.19 14.43
N ILE A 261 -17.52 8.71 13.28
CA ILE A 261 -17.66 7.30 12.89
C ILE A 261 -17.04 6.40 13.95
N MET A 262 -15.80 6.68 14.40
CA MET A 262 -15.10 5.88 15.42
C MET A 262 -15.87 5.84 16.76
N ARG A 263 -16.46 6.96 17.17
CA ARG A 263 -17.26 7.04 18.40
C ARG A 263 -18.55 6.24 18.31
N VAL A 264 -19.22 6.25 17.16
CA VAL A 264 -20.51 5.58 16.95
C VAL A 264 -20.33 4.10 16.65
N ALA A 265 -19.47 3.76 15.72
CA ALA A 265 -19.24 2.38 15.29
C ALA A 265 -18.41 1.56 16.29
N LYS A 266 -17.52 2.22 17.07
CA LYS A 266 -16.59 1.57 18.01
C LYS A 266 -15.94 0.33 17.38
N PRO A 267 -15.20 0.50 16.27
CA PRO A 267 -14.66 -0.64 15.52
C PRO A 267 -13.68 -1.44 16.40
N ASP A 268 -13.74 -2.75 16.26
CA ASP A 268 -12.84 -3.69 16.94
C ASP A 268 -11.44 -3.68 16.29
N LEU A 269 -11.40 -3.40 14.97
CA LEU A 269 -10.17 -3.25 14.20
C LEU A 269 -10.25 -2.04 13.28
N LYS A 270 -9.19 -1.23 13.25
CA LYS A 270 -8.98 -0.16 12.28
C LYS A 270 -7.88 -0.60 11.33
N LEU A 271 -8.18 -0.70 10.04
CA LEU A 271 -7.22 -1.03 8.99
C LEU A 271 -6.86 0.23 8.21
N PHE A 272 -5.62 0.66 8.32
CA PHE A 272 -5.07 1.70 7.49
C PHE A 272 -4.66 1.11 6.13
N VAL A 273 -5.15 1.72 5.05
CA VAL A 273 -4.79 1.37 3.67
C VAL A 273 -3.97 2.52 3.11
N GLY A 274 -2.68 2.34 3.05
CA GLY A 274 -1.72 3.32 2.53
C GLY A 274 -1.13 2.89 1.18
N GLU A 275 -0.53 3.84 0.48
CA GLU A 275 0.21 3.60 -0.75
C GLU A 275 1.71 3.55 -0.44
N SER A 276 2.41 2.56 -1.01
CA SER A 276 3.85 2.36 -0.78
C SER A 276 4.74 3.48 -1.32
N ILE A 277 4.19 4.38 -2.15
CA ILE A 277 4.91 5.49 -2.77
C ILE A 277 4.85 6.80 -1.96
N THR A 278 4.12 6.84 -0.84
CA THR A 278 3.83 8.09 -0.12
C THR A 278 4.78 8.42 1.02
N GLY A 279 5.79 7.60 1.30
CA GLY A 279 6.89 7.89 2.23
C GLY A 279 6.49 8.59 3.54
N ASN A 280 7.00 9.81 3.76
CA ASN A 280 6.72 10.63 4.95
C ASN A 280 5.23 10.91 5.15
N ASP A 281 4.48 11.20 4.07
CA ASP A 281 3.05 11.48 4.13
C ASP A 281 2.26 10.28 4.67
N CYS A 282 2.68 9.05 4.33
CA CYS A 282 2.04 7.84 4.85
C CYS A 282 2.20 7.72 6.37
N THR A 283 3.36 8.10 6.90
CA THR A 283 3.63 8.12 8.35
C THR A 283 2.71 9.12 9.07
N GLU A 284 2.58 10.34 8.53
CA GLU A 284 1.68 11.37 9.07
C GLU A 284 0.21 10.96 9.03
N GLN A 285 -0.21 10.25 7.95
CA GLN A 285 -1.59 9.75 7.82
C GLN A 285 -1.92 8.62 8.79
N ALA A 286 -0.92 7.83 9.19
CA ALA A 286 -1.12 6.70 10.09
C ALA A 286 -1.14 7.09 11.59
N ARG A 287 -0.57 8.25 11.93
CA ARG A 287 -0.62 8.84 13.30
C ARG A 287 -2.00 9.42 13.62
#